data_4566b8e7241f183e048ad31e0c0640e6
#
_entry.id   4566b8e7241f183e048ad31e0c0640e6
#
_cell.length_a   1.000
_cell.length_b   1.000
_cell.length_c   1.000
_cell.angle_alpha   90.00
_cell.angle_beta   90.00
_cell.angle_gamma   90.00
#
_symmetry.space_group_name_H-M   'P 1'
#
loop_
_entity.id
_entity.type
_entity.pdbx_description
1 polymer ?
#
loop_
_entity_poly.entity_id
_entity_poly.type
_entity_poly.pdbx_seq_one_letter_code
_entity_poly.pdbx_strand_id
1 'polypeptide(L)'
;LFRSENYLKENPDDDACRRSLALLREAAPKRIEFEELDFNLGERWIPTDIYEGFCEHFFQVPVSVSYSTKMDAFGIENHGYSPLISQKYVVKGDFEVYDGMDLLHHAMLNTLPNINKDGGKDEHGKTIRIPDFEARQKADTLITEIRQAFVEWLHAQPDDFKERLTDLYNRKFNS
;
A
#
# COMPACT_ATOMS: atom_id res chain seq x y z
N LEU A 1 18.12 -11.31 23.67
CA LEU A 1 19.28 -11.61 22.80
C LEU A 1 20.34 -10.51 22.90
N PHE A 2 19.95 -9.27 22.70
CA PHE A 2 20.84 -8.12 22.76
C PHE A 2 21.56 -7.95 24.11
N ARG A 3 20.84 -8.14 25.23
CA ARG A 3 21.44 -8.11 26.59
C ARG A 3 22.46 -9.20 26.81
N SER A 4 22.19 -10.41 26.28
CA SER A 4 23.11 -11.55 26.38
C SER A 4 24.38 -11.31 25.56
N GLU A 5 24.27 -10.68 24.40
CA GLU A 5 25.43 -10.32 23.58
C GLU A 5 26.32 -9.27 24.26
N ASN A 6 25.70 -8.26 24.88
CA ASN A 6 26.43 -7.26 25.64
C ASN A 6 27.12 -7.86 26.88
N TYR A 7 26.43 -8.76 27.58
CA TYR A 7 27.04 -9.47 28.71
C TYR A 7 28.29 -10.24 28.31
N LEU A 8 28.27 -10.96 27.17
CA LEU A 8 29.42 -11.71 26.67
C LEU A 8 30.60 -10.82 26.28
N LYS A 9 30.36 -9.59 25.83
CA LYS A 9 31.45 -8.61 25.58
C LYS A 9 32.19 -8.26 26.84
N GLU A 10 31.49 -8.18 27.98
CA GLU A 10 32.05 -7.88 29.28
C GLU A 10 32.57 -9.12 30.00
N ASN A 11 32.01 -10.29 29.71
CA ASN A 11 32.30 -11.56 30.37
C ASN A 11 32.56 -12.65 29.31
N PRO A 12 33.68 -12.57 28.57
CA PRO A 12 33.91 -13.48 27.41
C PRO A 12 34.15 -14.93 27.79
N ASP A 13 34.45 -15.24 29.07
CA ASP A 13 34.73 -16.60 29.54
C ASP A 13 33.50 -17.32 30.12
N ASP A 14 32.31 -16.73 30.03
CA ASP A 14 31.07 -17.34 30.53
C ASP A 14 30.53 -18.35 29.49
N ASP A 15 30.91 -19.61 29.65
CA ASP A 15 30.49 -20.70 28.75
C ASP A 15 28.97 -20.97 28.83
N ALA A 16 28.36 -20.82 30.01
CA ALA A 16 26.93 -21.04 30.17
C ALA A 16 26.13 -19.96 29.39
N CYS A 17 26.58 -18.72 29.46
CA CYS A 17 25.96 -17.61 28.73
C CYS A 17 26.14 -17.80 27.22
N ARG A 18 27.31 -18.25 26.74
CA ARG A 18 27.55 -18.55 25.33
C ARG A 18 26.62 -19.64 24.81
N ARG A 19 26.43 -20.71 25.58
CA ARG A 19 25.52 -21.82 25.19
C ARG A 19 24.07 -21.33 25.13
N SER A 20 23.64 -20.52 26.12
CA SER A 20 22.31 -19.92 26.12
C SER A 20 22.08 -18.98 24.95
N LEU A 21 23.08 -18.16 24.60
CA LEU A 21 23.03 -17.25 23.46
C LEU A 21 22.94 -18.02 22.14
N ALA A 22 23.74 -19.09 21.99
CA ALA A 22 23.68 -19.95 20.80
C ALA A 22 22.29 -20.58 20.62
N LEU A 23 21.69 -21.09 21.71
CA LEU A 23 20.33 -21.65 21.68
C LEU A 23 19.31 -20.57 21.33
N LEU A 24 19.40 -19.36 21.87
CA LEU A 24 18.51 -18.25 21.53
C LEU A 24 18.61 -17.83 20.07
N ARG A 25 19.82 -17.83 19.51
CA ARG A 25 20.02 -17.54 18.08
C ARG A 25 19.44 -18.63 17.17
N GLU A 26 19.56 -19.88 17.55
CA GLU A 26 18.96 -21.00 16.82
C GLU A 26 17.43 -20.96 16.88
N ALA A 27 16.88 -20.52 18.01
CA ALA A 27 15.44 -20.38 18.22
C ALA A 27 14.85 -19.09 17.62
N ALA A 28 15.68 -18.09 17.33
CA ALA A 28 15.24 -16.83 16.76
C ALA A 28 14.73 -17.03 15.32
N PRO A 29 13.61 -16.39 14.92
CA PRO A 29 13.14 -16.46 13.55
C PRO A 29 14.21 -15.96 12.57
N LYS A 30 14.35 -16.67 11.45
CA LYS A 30 15.21 -16.23 10.37
C LYS A 30 14.68 -14.94 9.76
N ARG A 31 15.57 -13.97 9.50
CA ARG A 31 15.22 -12.73 8.84
C ARG A 31 14.60 -12.99 7.48
N ILE A 32 13.48 -12.35 7.21
CA ILE A 32 12.83 -12.36 5.90
C ILE A 32 13.41 -11.20 5.11
N GLU A 33 13.96 -11.48 3.93
CA GLU A 33 14.59 -10.48 3.08
C GLU A 33 13.58 -9.78 2.19
N PHE A 34 13.95 -8.60 1.66
CA PHE A 34 13.07 -7.78 0.83
C PHE A 34 12.46 -8.56 -0.35
N GLU A 35 13.25 -9.37 -1.03
CA GLU A 35 12.82 -10.14 -2.20
C GLU A 35 11.83 -11.26 -1.87
N GLU A 36 11.72 -11.63 -0.61
CA GLU A 36 10.77 -12.65 -0.13
C GLU A 36 9.42 -12.03 0.28
N LEU A 37 9.33 -10.68 0.30
CA LEU A 37 8.13 -9.98 0.74
C LEU A 37 7.19 -9.69 -0.42
N ASP A 38 5.89 -9.90 -0.18
CA ASP A 38 4.83 -9.43 -1.05
C ASP A 38 4.33 -8.08 -0.55
N PHE A 39 4.40 -7.08 -1.41
CA PHE A 39 3.94 -5.74 -1.10
C PHE A 39 2.63 -5.43 -1.82
N ASN A 40 1.65 -4.98 -1.06
CA ASN A 40 0.36 -4.54 -1.61
C ASN A 40 0.10 -3.10 -1.20
N LEU A 41 -0.32 -2.31 -2.17
CA LEU A 41 -0.73 -0.94 -1.91
C LEU A 41 -1.92 -0.94 -0.93
N GLY A 42 -1.81 -0.15 0.14
CA GLY A 42 -2.86 -0.06 1.16
C GLY A 42 -2.64 -0.95 2.39
N GLU A 43 -1.56 -1.69 2.48
CA GLU A 43 -1.21 -2.41 3.72
C GLU A 43 -0.92 -1.41 4.83
N ARG A 44 -1.46 -1.68 6.03
CA ARG A 44 -1.43 -0.74 7.15
C ARG A 44 -0.07 -0.65 7.83
N TRP A 45 0.78 -1.66 7.68
CA TRP A 45 2.11 -1.68 8.29
C TRP A 45 3.11 -0.79 7.53
N ILE A 46 2.85 -0.51 6.26
CA ILE A 46 3.70 0.34 5.43
C ILE A 46 3.47 1.80 5.86
N PRO A 47 4.54 2.55 6.21
CA PRO A 47 4.39 3.96 6.59
C PRO A 47 3.76 4.81 5.49
N THR A 48 2.93 5.77 5.88
CA THR A 48 2.21 6.63 4.95
C THR A 48 3.14 7.51 4.10
N ASP A 49 4.33 7.85 4.60
CA ASP A 49 5.33 8.60 3.82
C ASP A 49 5.79 7.83 2.58
N ILE A 50 5.81 6.50 2.65
CA ILE A 50 6.12 5.65 1.50
C ILE A 50 5.01 5.76 0.45
N TYR A 51 3.76 5.74 0.85
CA TYR A 51 2.63 5.95 -0.07
C TYR A 51 2.65 7.35 -0.69
N GLU A 52 2.99 8.37 0.10
CA GLU A 52 3.14 9.74 -0.41
C GLU A 52 4.22 9.83 -1.48
N GLY A 53 5.37 9.21 -1.25
CA GLY A 53 6.46 9.17 -2.21
C GLY A 53 6.08 8.49 -3.52
N PHE A 54 5.36 7.38 -3.43
CA PHE A 54 4.82 6.70 -4.62
C PHE A 54 3.82 7.58 -5.37
N CYS A 55 2.87 8.17 -4.67
CA CYS A 55 1.84 9.00 -5.29
C CYS A 55 2.42 10.23 -5.99
N GLU A 56 3.40 10.88 -5.38
CA GLU A 56 4.10 12.00 -6.00
C GLU A 56 4.81 11.58 -7.29
N HIS A 57 5.46 10.43 -7.27
CA HIS A 57 6.10 9.86 -8.46
C HIS A 57 5.08 9.53 -9.54
N PHE A 58 3.99 8.86 -9.18
CA PHE A 58 3.00 8.34 -10.13
C PHE A 58 2.13 9.46 -10.73
N PHE A 59 1.64 10.37 -9.91
CA PHE A 59 0.74 11.44 -10.34
C PHE A 59 1.44 12.77 -10.67
N GLN A 60 2.74 12.88 -10.40
CA GLN A 60 3.55 14.08 -10.68
C GLN A 60 3.02 15.33 -9.96
N VAL A 61 2.48 15.16 -8.77
CA VAL A 61 1.98 16.22 -7.89
C VAL A 61 2.09 15.73 -6.44
N PRO A 62 2.38 16.62 -5.46
CA PRO A 62 2.39 16.21 -4.06
C PRO A 62 1.04 15.65 -3.62
N VAL A 63 1.06 14.55 -2.91
CA VAL A 63 -0.12 13.90 -2.35
C VAL A 63 0.12 13.62 -0.87
N SER A 64 -0.81 14.04 -0.02
CA SER A 64 -0.79 13.70 1.41
C SER A 64 -1.56 12.42 1.65
N VAL A 65 -0.97 11.52 2.43
CA VAL A 65 -1.60 10.26 2.83
C VAL A 65 -1.58 10.16 4.35
N SER A 66 -2.75 9.95 4.93
CA SER A 66 -2.93 9.72 6.36
C SER A 66 -3.68 8.41 6.60
N TYR A 67 -3.52 7.85 7.79
CA TYR A 67 -4.26 6.68 8.19
C TYR A 67 -4.89 6.88 9.56
N SER A 68 -6.20 6.64 9.65
CA SER A 68 -6.95 6.68 10.91
C SER A 68 -7.13 5.27 11.47
N THR A 69 -6.52 4.98 12.60
CA THR A 69 -6.69 3.68 13.29
C THR A 69 -8.11 3.48 13.80
N LYS A 70 -8.77 4.56 14.23
CA LYS A 70 -10.15 4.53 14.70
C LYS A 70 -11.13 4.12 13.60
N MET A 71 -10.97 4.69 12.41
CA MET A 71 -11.86 4.46 11.27
C MET A 71 -11.39 3.33 10.37
N ASP A 72 -10.15 2.86 10.58
CA ASP A 72 -9.47 1.92 9.70
C ASP A 72 -9.55 2.36 8.23
N ALA A 73 -9.16 3.61 7.99
CA ALA A 73 -9.31 4.23 6.67
C ALA A 73 -8.14 5.15 6.36
N PHE A 74 -7.77 5.16 5.08
CA PHE A 74 -6.80 6.11 4.55
C PHE A 74 -7.49 7.40 4.12
N GLY A 75 -6.85 8.53 4.42
CA GLY A 75 -7.16 9.83 3.85
C GLY A 75 -6.12 10.18 2.81
N ILE A 76 -6.55 10.60 1.63
CA ILE A 76 -5.66 11.00 0.54
C ILE A 76 -6.11 12.36 0.00
N GLU A 77 -5.14 13.22 -0.29
CA GLU A 77 -5.40 14.55 -0.82
C GLU A 77 -4.26 14.98 -1.73
N ASN A 78 -4.58 15.39 -2.96
CA ASN A 78 -3.58 15.95 -3.87
C ASN A 78 -3.42 17.46 -3.66
N HIS A 79 -2.19 17.94 -3.72
CA HIS A 79 -1.85 19.35 -3.56
C HIS A 79 -1.39 19.94 -4.88
N GLY A 80 -2.36 20.34 -5.70
CA GLY A 80 -2.11 20.92 -7.01
C GLY A 80 -2.80 20.16 -8.13
N TYR A 81 -2.70 20.72 -9.34
CA TYR A 81 -3.30 20.16 -10.54
C TYR A 81 -2.38 19.11 -11.17
N SER A 82 -2.95 17.98 -11.55
CA SER A 82 -2.26 16.95 -12.33
C SER A 82 -3.18 16.42 -13.42
N PRO A 83 -2.78 16.51 -14.70
CA PRO A 83 -3.54 15.91 -15.80
C PRO A 83 -3.61 14.37 -15.69
N LEU A 84 -2.67 13.75 -14.98
CA LEU A 84 -2.74 12.31 -14.70
C LEU A 84 -3.94 11.96 -13.81
N ILE A 85 -4.26 12.83 -12.85
CA ILE A 85 -5.41 12.66 -11.95
C ILE A 85 -6.72 13.00 -12.66
N SER A 86 -6.76 14.11 -13.40
CA SER A 86 -8.01 14.67 -13.94
C SER A 86 -8.36 14.20 -15.35
N GLN A 87 -7.41 13.63 -16.09
CA GLN A 87 -7.61 13.29 -17.50
C GLN A 87 -7.19 11.85 -17.85
N LYS A 88 -6.04 11.37 -17.36
CA LYS A 88 -5.50 10.07 -17.74
C LYS A 88 -6.09 8.92 -16.93
N TYR A 89 -6.00 9.00 -15.61
CA TYR A 89 -6.53 7.98 -14.70
C TYR A 89 -7.95 8.36 -14.29
N VAL A 90 -8.84 8.32 -15.26
CA VAL A 90 -10.23 8.77 -15.11
C VAL A 90 -11.15 7.75 -15.77
N VAL A 91 -12.24 7.44 -15.10
CA VAL A 91 -13.35 6.68 -15.63
C VAL A 91 -14.61 7.52 -15.52
N LYS A 92 -15.27 7.75 -16.66
CA LYS A 92 -16.51 8.52 -16.74
C LYS A 92 -17.69 7.57 -16.85
N GLY A 93 -18.57 7.62 -15.86
CA GLY A 93 -19.87 6.98 -15.91
C GLY A 93 -20.98 7.99 -16.28
N ASP A 94 -22.19 7.51 -16.47
CA ASP A 94 -23.34 8.38 -16.78
C ASP A 94 -23.69 9.32 -15.63
N PHE A 95 -23.44 8.92 -14.39
CA PHE A 95 -23.83 9.67 -13.19
C PHE A 95 -22.64 10.25 -12.42
N GLU A 96 -21.47 9.66 -12.54
CA GLU A 96 -20.30 10.02 -11.75
C GLU A 96 -19.03 9.95 -12.59
N VAL A 97 -18.04 10.74 -12.16
CA VAL A 97 -16.67 10.68 -12.72
C VAL A 97 -15.74 10.23 -11.60
N TYR A 98 -14.95 9.22 -11.88
CA TYR A 98 -13.91 8.70 -10.97
C TYR A 98 -12.56 9.18 -11.48
N ASP A 99 -11.91 10.07 -10.74
CA ASP A 99 -10.58 10.59 -11.10
C ASP A 99 -9.46 9.72 -10.52
N GLY A 100 -8.21 10.14 -10.72
CA GLY A 100 -7.05 9.42 -10.24
C GLY A 100 -7.02 9.23 -8.73
N MET A 101 -7.55 10.19 -7.95
CA MET A 101 -7.65 10.05 -6.49
C MET A 101 -8.70 9.02 -6.08
N ASP A 102 -9.83 8.99 -6.76
CA ASP A 102 -10.86 7.97 -6.53
C ASP A 102 -10.34 6.57 -6.85
N LEU A 103 -9.64 6.42 -7.97
CA LEU A 103 -9.04 5.14 -8.36
C LEU A 103 -7.93 4.72 -7.43
N LEU A 104 -7.11 5.66 -6.95
CA LEU A 104 -6.08 5.40 -5.93
C LEU A 104 -6.71 4.88 -4.64
N HIS A 105 -7.80 5.48 -4.20
CA HIS A 105 -8.51 5.04 -3.00
C HIS A 105 -8.99 3.59 -3.14
N HIS A 106 -9.60 3.27 -4.27
CA HIS A 106 -10.00 1.88 -4.57
C HIS A 106 -8.79 0.94 -4.67
N ALA A 107 -7.68 1.40 -5.24
CA ALA A 107 -6.45 0.61 -5.29
C ALA A 107 -5.90 0.28 -3.89
N MET A 108 -5.96 1.23 -2.96
CA MET A 108 -5.53 1.04 -1.57
C MET A 108 -6.45 0.10 -0.80
N LEU A 109 -7.74 0.07 -1.11
CA LEU A 109 -8.73 -0.81 -0.49
C LEU A 109 -8.87 -2.15 -1.20
N ASN A 110 -8.28 -2.30 -2.39
CA ASN A 110 -8.46 -3.43 -3.28
C ASN A 110 -9.94 -3.68 -3.60
N THR A 111 -10.64 -2.61 -3.97
CA THR A 111 -12.07 -2.62 -4.31
C THR A 111 -12.29 -2.04 -5.70
N LEU A 112 -13.49 -2.26 -6.25
CA LEU A 112 -13.91 -1.68 -7.51
C LEU A 112 -15.08 -0.73 -7.28
N PRO A 113 -15.13 0.42 -7.97
CA PRO A 113 -16.29 1.30 -7.90
C PRO A 113 -17.51 0.62 -8.55
N ASN A 114 -18.67 0.85 -7.95
CA ASN A 114 -19.93 0.29 -8.43
C ASN A 114 -20.55 1.24 -9.46
N ILE A 115 -20.02 1.23 -10.68
CA ILE A 115 -20.41 2.16 -11.76
C ILE A 115 -21.67 1.65 -12.46
N ASN A 116 -22.67 2.53 -12.55
CA ASN A 116 -23.91 2.26 -13.24
C ASN A 116 -24.11 3.20 -14.43
N LYS A 117 -24.94 2.77 -15.37
CA LYS A 117 -25.36 3.58 -16.50
C LYS A 117 -26.88 3.74 -16.54
N ASP A 118 -27.34 4.68 -17.35
CA ASP A 118 -28.76 4.96 -17.56
C ASP A 118 -29.41 3.80 -18.33
N GLY A 119 -30.35 3.13 -17.68
CA GLY A 119 -31.14 2.03 -18.26
C GLY A 119 -32.51 2.45 -18.77
N GLY A 120 -32.76 3.77 -18.84
CA GLY A 120 -34.06 4.30 -19.24
C GLY A 120 -34.88 4.77 -18.04
N LYS A 121 -36.18 4.95 -18.26
CA LYS A 121 -37.15 5.38 -17.26
C LYS A 121 -38.11 4.25 -16.92
N ASP A 122 -38.53 4.18 -15.66
CA ASP A 122 -39.62 3.30 -15.23
C ASP A 122 -40.98 3.94 -15.51
N GLU A 123 -42.06 3.24 -15.15
CA GLU A 123 -43.44 3.72 -15.33
C GLU A 123 -43.74 5.02 -14.56
N HIS A 124 -42.95 5.34 -13.53
CA HIS A 124 -43.07 6.55 -12.72
C HIS A 124 -42.13 7.68 -13.19
N GLY A 125 -41.44 7.52 -14.33
CA GLY A 125 -40.48 8.48 -14.86
C GLY A 125 -39.15 8.52 -14.12
N LYS A 126 -38.86 7.56 -13.23
CA LYS A 126 -37.63 7.48 -12.47
C LYS A 126 -36.55 6.77 -13.29
N THR A 127 -35.33 7.27 -13.24
CA THR A 127 -34.19 6.67 -13.94
C THR A 127 -33.89 5.29 -13.40
N ILE A 128 -33.82 4.31 -14.29
CA ILE A 128 -33.36 2.95 -13.97
C ILE A 128 -31.84 2.92 -14.11
N ARG A 129 -31.16 2.49 -13.03
CA ARG A 129 -29.70 2.34 -13.02
C ARG A 129 -29.35 0.86 -13.25
N ILE A 130 -28.55 0.61 -14.25
CA ILE A 130 -28.05 -0.74 -14.58
C ILE A 130 -26.53 -0.75 -14.55
N PRO A 131 -25.89 -1.91 -14.28
CA PRO A 131 -24.43 -1.99 -14.24
C PRO A 131 -23.79 -1.57 -15.57
N ASP A 132 -22.78 -0.73 -15.47
CA ASP A 132 -21.93 -0.34 -16.60
C ASP A 132 -20.66 -1.22 -16.58
N PHE A 133 -20.73 -2.37 -17.25
CA PHE A 133 -19.65 -3.34 -17.24
C PHE A 133 -18.39 -2.83 -17.96
N GLU A 134 -18.55 -2.05 -18.99
CA GLU A 134 -17.42 -1.46 -19.73
C GLU A 134 -16.65 -0.46 -18.87
N ALA A 135 -17.37 0.44 -18.17
CA ALA A 135 -16.76 1.39 -17.25
C ALA A 135 -16.10 0.69 -16.07
N ARG A 136 -16.75 -0.33 -15.52
CA ARG A 136 -16.18 -1.14 -14.41
C ARG A 136 -14.90 -1.85 -14.81
N GLN A 137 -14.85 -2.40 -16.01
CA GLN A 137 -13.66 -3.06 -16.54
C GLN A 137 -12.52 -2.07 -16.76
N LYS A 138 -12.82 -0.88 -17.26
CA LYS A 138 -11.83 0.18 -17.40
C LYS A 138 -11.28 0.59 -16.03
N ALA A 139 -12.14 0.74 -15.05
CA ALA A 139 -11.72 1.04 -13.67
C ALA A 139 -10.83 -0.06 -13.11
N ASP A 140 -11.18 -1.32 -13.28
CA ASP A 140 -10.38 -2.46 -12.84
C ASP A 140 -8.99 -2.45 -13.48
N THR A 141 -8.89 -2.19 -14.77
CA THR A 141 -7.63 -2.10 -15.49
C THR A 141 -6.75 -1.00 -14.91
N LEU A 142 -7.29 0.20 -14.69
CA LEU A 142 -6.53 1.33 -14.16
C LEU A 142 -6.15 1.12 -12.69
N ILE A 143 -7.03 0.56 -11.88
CA ILE A 143 -6.75 0.23 -10.48
C ILE A 143 -5.63 -0.81 -10.38
N THR A 144 -5.68 -1.84 -11.21
CA THR A 144 -4.63 -2.86 -11.30
C THR A 144 -3.30 -2.26 -11.72
N GLU A 145 -3.31 -1.34 -12.69
CA GLU A 145 -2.11 -0.60 -13.11
C GLU A 145 -1.48 0.19 -11.96
N ILE A 146 -2.29 0.89 -11.18
CA ILE A 146 -1.80 1.64 -10.01
C ILE A 146 -1.15 0.69 -9.00
N ARG A 147 -1.80 -0.43 -8.70
CA ARG A 147 -1.28 -1.42 -7.75
C ARG A 147 0.03 -2.04 -8.22
N GLN A 148 0.14 -2.37 -9.48
CA GLN A 148 1.38 -2.91 -10.08
C GLN A 148 2.48 -1.86 -10.08
N ALA A 149 2.16 -0.63 -10.42
CA ALA A 149 3.11 0.48 -10.42
C ALA A 149 3.73 0.71 -9.04
N PHE A 150 2.94 0.55 -7.97
CA PHE A 150 3.46 0.66 -6.60
C PHE A 150 4.54 -0.38 -6.31
N VAL A 151 4.28 -1.64 -6.65
CA VAL A 151 5.25 -2.73 -6.44
C VAL A 151 6.53 -2.48 -7.24
N GLU A 152 6.39 -2.11 -8.51
CA GLU A 152 7.53 -1.79 -9.38
C GLU A 152 8.35 -0.60 -8.83
N TRP A 153 7.67 0.43 -8.35
CA TRP A 153 8.32 1.59 -7.75
C TRP A 153 9.09 1.20 -6.48
N LEU A 154 8.52 0.35 -5.61
CA LEU A 154 9.21 -0.15 -4.42
C LEU A 154 10.49 -0.91 -4.78
N HIS A 155 10.41 -1.81 -5.76
CA HIS A 155 11.57 -2.60 -6.19
C HIS A 155 12.66 -1.76 -6.87
N ALA A 156 12.32 -0.58 -7.36
CA ALA A 156 13.27 0.35 -7.98
C ALA A 156 13.95 1.29 -6.95
N GLN A 157 13.57 1.23 -5.68
CA GLN A 157 14.13 2.11 -4.66
C GLN A 157 15.55 1.70 -4.26
N PRO A 158 16.35 2.64 -3.70
CA PRO A 158 17.69 2.34 -3.21
C PRO A 158 17.71 1.31 -2.07
N ASP A 159 18.87 0.71 -1.86
CA ASP A 159 19.03 -0.36 -0.86
C ASP A 159 18.72 0.08 0.57
N ASP A 160 19.05 1.32 0.94
CA ASP A 160 18.74 1.87 2.27
C ASP A 160 17.22 1.99 2.51
N PHE A 161 16.47 2.37 1.50
CA PHE A 161 15.01 2.39 1.53
C PHE A 161 14.44 0.99 1.73
N LYS A 162 14.92 0.03 0.93
CA LYS A 162 14.49 -1.38 1.00
C LYS A 162 14.82 -1.98 2.36
N GLU A 163 16.00 -1.68 2.90
CA GLU A 163 16.44 -2.14 4.21
C GLU A 163 15.54 -1.61 5.33
N ARG A 164 15.19 -0.33 5.29
CA ARG A 164 14.25 0.27 6.25
C ARG A 164 12.91 -0.47 6.26
N LEU A 165 12.38 -0.75 5.08
CA LEU A 165 11.09 -1.42 4.94
C LEU A 165 11.15 -2.87 5.41
N THR A 166 12.24 -3.57 5.08
CA THR A 166 12.51 -4.93 5.52
C THR A 166 12.62 -5.01 7.05
N ASP A 167 13.34 -4.07 7.67
CA ASP A 167 13.46 -3.99 9.13
C ASP A 167 12.12 -3.78 9.81
N LEU A 168 11.29 -2.90 9.26
CA LEU A 168 9.94 -2.64 9.78
C LEU A 168 9.09 -3.90 9.75
N TYR A 169 9.10 -4.62 8.63
CA TYR A 169 8.35 -5.85 8.49
C TYR A 169 8.79 -6.92 9.50
N ASN A 170 10.10 -7.16 9.58
CA ASN A 170 10.64 -8.18 10.48
C ASN A 170 10.37 -7.85 11.95
N ARG A 171 10.46 -6.59 12.32
CA ARG A 171 10.16 -6.13 13.67
C ARG A 171 8.70 -6.36 14.04
N LYS A 172 7.79 -6.15 13.09
CA LYS A 172 6.34 -6.23 13.34
C LYS A 172 5.81 -7.66 13.26
N PHE A 173 6.30 -8.47 12.32
CA PHE A 173 5.71 -9.77 12.00
C PHE A 173 6.62 -10.96 12.23
N ASN A 174 7.91 -10.76 12.48
CA ASN A 174 8.91 -11.82 12.56
C ASN A 174 9.83 -11.67 13.77
N SER A 175 9.29 -11.21 14.87
CA SER A 175 10.06 -11.07 16.12
C SER A 175 9.54 -12.00 17.22
#